data_dee3492e0abf78dcd95309c2143f4664
#
_entry.id   dee3492e0abf78dcd95309c2143f4664
#
_cell.length_a   1.000
_cell.length_b   1.000
_cell.length_c   1.000
_cell.angle_alpha   90.00
_cell.angle_beta   90.00
_cell.angle_gamma   90.00
#
_symmetry.space_group_name_H-M   'P 1'
#
loop_
_entity.id
_entity.type
_entity.pdbx_description
1 polymer ?
#
loop_
_entity_poly.entity_id
_entity_poly.type
_entity_poly.pdbx_seq_one_letter_code
_entity_poly.pdbx_strand_id
1 'polypeptide(L)'
;MLNILSKKMKRQLLLLELLFEGETYRFQDLESQLKCSSKTLRNDLMDIDSYAKEINIHTDRENGIFAEIAPHVTEEYIYRIIMNESIEYQFLEAIVLNKYTNYLEVTEQLFISESTLRRMVKRINLSLEQYHLRIRGLIRLTGNTQLIEKLTIQLLLEKYVCLEEAFNEEICQKSRQLYLKYITNNQLQDIIRKLEHRKHNQLLFYIAMKIYQVKNEKQFIEKEQNNLLCLESNVKQNTSLWLSLEEDQDLIKYIFEQPFVCSLLDIQNNSDDYQQKPYLTKMVEILLDYLEIKYQIKCEERQEICYKIINDGDYMENLSFILYDKHHQFLKQILP
;
A
#
# COMPACT_ATOMS: atom_id res chain seq x y z
N MET A 1 3.27 -7.89 5.10
CA MET A 1 2.13 -8.70 4.59
C MET A 1 2.47 -9.75 3.50
N LEU A 2 3.70 -10.16 3.34
CA LEU A 2 4.13 -11.24 2.42
C LEU A 2 3.28 -12.52 2.52
N ASN A 3 2.67 -12.77 3.68
CA ASN A 3 1.90 -13.98 3.94
C ASN A 3 0.57 -14.07 3.19
N ILE A 4 0.09 -12.99 2.55
CA ILE A 4 -1.13 -13.05 1.73
C ILE A 4 -0.89 -13.69 0.36
N LEU A 5 0.32 -13.58 -0.18
CA LEU A 5 0.68 -14.15 -1.47
C LEU A 5 0.54 -15.68 -1.52
N SER A 6 0.16 -16.21 -2.66
CA SER A 6 0.23 -17.64 -2.95
C SER A 6 1.68 -18.14 -2.93
N LYS A 7 1.85 -19.46 -2.78
CA LYS A 7 3.20 -20.06 -2.83
C LYS A 7 3.92 -19.77 -4.15
N LYS A 8 3.17 -19.72 -5.27
CA LYS A 8 3.69 -19.38 -6.59
C LYS A 8 4.21 -17.94 -6.60
N MET A 9 3.38 -16.96 -6.23
CA MET A 9 3.75 -15.54 -6.25
C MET A 9 4.89 -15.22 -5.29
N LYS A 10 4.95 -15.86 -4.11
CA LYS A 10 6.10 -15.74 -3.20
C LYS A 10 7.40 -16.22 -3.83
N ARG A 11 7.35 -17.36 -4.53
CA ARG A 11 8.52 -17.92 -5.18
C ARG A 11 8.97 -17.05 -6.35
N GLN A 12 8.03 -16.52 -7.15
CA GLN A 12 8.32 -15.60 -8.25
C GLN A 12 8.91 -14.27 -7.73
N LEU A 13 8.41 -13.73 -6.61
CA LEU A 13 9.00 -12.56 -5.97
C LEU A 13 10.44 -12.83 -5.55
N LEU A 14 10.71 -13.92 -4.81
CA LEU A 14 12.06 -14.29 -4.39
C LEU A 14 13.00 -14.50 -5.58
N LEU A 15 12.52 -15.10 -6.66
CA LEU A 15 13.29 -15.28 -7.89
C LEU A 15 13.65 -13.94 -8.53
N LEU A 16 12.71 -13.00 -8.59
CA LEU A 16 12.96 -11.65 -9.10
C LEU A 16 13.95 -10.88 -8.23
N GLU A 17 13.82 -10.97 -6.89
CA GLU A 17 14.78 -10.35 -5.94
C GLU A 17 16.20 -10.87 -6.18
N LEU A 18 16.38 -12.20 -6.29
CA LEU A 18 17.68 -12.79 -6.58
C LEU A 18 18.26 -12.32 -7.94
N LEU A 19 17.44 -12.34 -8.98
CA LEU A 19 17.88 -11.89 -10.30
C LEU A 19 18.20 -10.39 -10.36
N PHE A 20 17.56 -9.59 -9.50
CA PHE A 20 17.80 -8.16 -9.39
C PHE A 20 19.17 -7.83 -8.77
N GLU A 21 19.73 -8.72 -7.96
CA GLU A 21 21.08 -8.57 -7.41
C GLU A 21 22.18 -8.62 -8.50
N GLY A 22 21.82 -8.98 -9.73
CA GLY A 22 22.71 -8.96 -10.89
C GLY A 22 23.67 -10.14 -10.95
N GLU A 23 23.46 -11.14 -10.12
CA GLU A 23 24.25 -12.36 -10.12
C GLU A 23 23.73 -13.38 -11.14
N THR A 24 24.63 -14.28 -11.55
CA THR A 24 24.28 -15.41 -12.40
C THR A 24 24.12 -16.68 -11.57
N TYR A 25 22.98 -17.34 -11.71
CA TYR A 25 22.62 -18.50 -10.89
C TYR A 25 22.58 -19.79 -11.73
N ARG A 26 23.02 -20.91 -11.15
CA ARG A 26 22.75 -22.23 -11.73
C ARG A 26 21.35 -22.68 -11.40
N PHE A 27 20.73 -23.46 -12.29
CA PHE A 27 19.39 -24.03 -12.04
C PHE A 27 19.30 -24.76 -10.71
N GLN A 28 20.29 -25.57 -10.35
CA GLN A 28 20.32 -26.36 -9.11
C GLN A 28 20.36 -25.46 -7.85
N ASP A 29 21.06 -24.33 -7.92
CA ASP A 29 21.17 -23.40 -6.81
C ASP A 29 19.82 -22.71 -6.55
N LEU A 30 19.15 -22.22 -7.61
CA LEU A 30 17.82 -21.65 -7.52
C LEU A 30 16.76 -22.67 -7.09
N GLU A 31 16.82 -23.92 -7.57
CA GLU A 31 15.92 -24.99 -7.12
C GLU A 31 16.03 -25.22 -5.62
N SER A 32 17.26 -25.24 -5.09
CA SER A 32 17.54 -25.42 -3.68
C SER A 32 17.06 -24.23 -2.85
N GLN A 33 17.38 -22.99 -3.26
CA GLN A 33 16.98 -21.76 -2.56
C GLN A 33 15.45 -21.57 -2.56
N LEU A 34 14.82 -21.78 -3.72
CA LEU A 34 13.38 -21.61 -3.89
C LEU A 34 12.56 -22.85 -3.50
N LYS A 35 13.22 -23.95 -3.11
CA LYS A 35 12.60 -25.23 -2.73
C LYS A 35 11.59 -25.71 -3.75
N CYS A 36 11.97 -25.74 -5.02
CA CYS A 36 11.10 -26.14 -6.11
C CYS A 36 11.81 -27.05 -7.10
N SER A 37 11.06 -27.73 -7.98
CA SER A 37 11.62 -28.56 -9.06
C SER A 37 12.03 -27.73 -10.26
N SER A 38 12.95 -28.25 -11.10
CA SER A 38 13.33 -27.64 -12.39
C SER A 38 12.13 -27.28 -13.26
N LYS A 39 11.13 -28.16 -13.30
CA LYS A 39 9.90 -27.91 -14.07
C LYS A 39 9.16 -26.68 -13.53
N THR A 40 9.05 -26.58 -12.20
CA THR A 40 8.38 -25.45 -11.54
C THR A 40 9.15 -24.16 -11.80
N LEU A 41 10.47 -24.19 -11.65
CA LEU A 41 11.32 -23.02 -11.91
C LEU A 41 11.20 -22.53 -13.35
N ARG A 42 11.24 -23.45 -14.34
CA ARG A 42 11.04 -23.08 -15.75
C ARG A 42 9.70 -22.42 -16.01
N ASN A 43 8.62 -22.95 -15.41
CA ASN A 43 7.30 -22.35 -15.52
C ASN A 43 7.26 -20.95 -14.88
N ASP A 44 7.88 -20.77 -13.70
CA ASP A 44 7.95 -19.46 -13.06
C ASP A 44 8.73 -18.44 -13.90
N LEU A 45 9.85 -18.84 -14.52
CA LEU A 45 10.62 -17.99 -15.44
C LEU A 45 9.78 -17.57 -16.65
N MET A 46 9.05 -18.50 -17.26
CA MET A 46 8.15 -18.21 -18.39
C MET A 46 7.02 -17.26 -17.98
N ASP A 47 6.43 -17.48 -16.81
CA ASP A 47 5.39 -16.60 -16.30
C ASP A 47 5.93 -15.18 -16.06
N ILE A 48 7.08 -15.05 -15.39
CA ILE A 48 7.74 -13.76 -15.13
C ILE A 48 8.03 -13.03 -16.44
N ASP A 49 8.59 -13.69 -17.42
CA ASP A 49 8.87 -13.14 -18.75
C ASP A 49 7.61 -12.60 -19.43
N SER A 50 6.45 -13.20 -19.16
CA SER A 50 5.17 -12.76 -19.72
C SER A 50 4.70 -11.41 -19.19
N TYR A 51 5.00 -11.04 -17.94
CA TYR A 51 4.51 -9.82 -17.29
C TYR A 51 5.61 -8.82 -16.90
N ALA A 52 6.85 -9.25 -16.66
CA ALA A 52 7.96 -8.36 -16.26
C ALA A 52 8.72 -7.82 -17.50
N LYS A 53 8.07 -6.99 -18.30
CA LYS A 53 8.58 -6.55 -19.61
C LYS A 53 9.89 -5.77 -19.59
N GLU A 54 10.22 -5.15 -18.45
CA GLU A 54 11.44 -4.36 -18.26
C GLU A 54 12.62 -5.21 -17.74
N ILE A 55 12.41 -6.53 -17.56
CA ILE A 55 13.39 -7.49 -17.06
C ILE A 55 13.51 -8.61 -18.08
N ASN A 56 14.64 -8.66 -18.81
CA ASN A 56 14.92 -9.71 -19.78
C ASN A 56 15.65 -10.86 -19.08
N ILE A 57 14.99 -12.00 -18.92
CA ILE A 57 15.59 -13.17 -18.27
C ILE A 57 16.23 -14.07 -19.31
N HIS A 58 17.52 -14.30 -19.15
CA HIS A 58 18.30 -15.18 -19.99
C HIS A 58 18.55 -16.51 -19.31
N THR A 59 18.39 -17.60 -20.07
CA THR A 59 18.68 -18.96 -19.60
C THR A 59 19.67 -19.62 -20.56
N ASP A 60 20.90 -19.78 -20.12
CA ASP A 60 21.95 -20.42 -20.88
C ASP A 60 22.42 -21.69 -20.16
N ARG A 61 22.83 -22.70 -20.93
CA ARG A 61 23.37 -23.96 -20.37
C ARG A 61 24.74 -23.78 -19.75
N GLU A 62 25.55 -22.89 -20.29
CA GLU A 62 26.92 -22.64 -19.85
C GLU A 62 26.98 -21.52 -18.78
N ASN A 63 26.25 -20.46 -19.04
CA ASN A 63 26.24 -19.26 -18.20
C ASN A 63 25.18 -19.28 -17.06
N GLY A 64 24.18 -20.17 -17.13
CA GLY A 64 23.14 -20.25 -16.12
C GLY A 64 21.96 -19.31 -16.37
N ILE A 65 21.36 -18.79 -15.29
CA ILE A 65 20.21 -17.89 -15.31
C ILE A 65 20.65 -16.52 -14.81
N PHE A 66 20.41 -15.48 -15.59
CA PHE A 66 20.66 -14.09 -15.22
C PHE A 66 19.59 -13.16 -15.82
N ALA A 67 19.51 -11.94 -15.35
CA ALA A 67 18.59 -10.95 -15.88
C ALA A 67 19.32 -9.71 -16.37
N GLU A 68 18.91 -9.19 -17.50
CA GLU A 68 19.23 -7.85 -17.97
C GLU A 68 18.08 -6.92 -17.58
N ILE A 69 18.39 -5.95 -16.75
CA ILE A 69 17.42 -5.05 -16.15
C ILE A 69 17.57 -3.67 -16.77
N ALA A 70 16.48 -3.07 -17.21
CA ALA A 70 16.50 -1.73 -17.76
C ALA A 70 16.98 -0.72 -16.70
N PRO A 71 17.83 0.28 -17.05
CA PRO A 71 18.49 1.16 -16.07
C PRO A 71 17.54 1.97 -15.15
N HIS A 72 16.31 2.15 -15.55
CA HIS A 72 15.29 2.87 -14.79
C HIS A 72 14.47 1.99 -13.84
N VAL A 73 14.68 0.68 -13.88
CA VAL A 73 13.97 -0.27 -13.03
C VAL A 73 14.60 -0.29 -11.65
N THR A 74 13.76 -0.07 -10.65
CA THR A 74 14.13 -0.11 -9.22
C THR A 74 13.59 -1.37 -8.56
N GLU A 75 14.01 -1.64 -7.32
CA GLU A 75 13.43 -2.73 -6.56
C GLU A 75 11.90 -2.58 -6.39
N GLU A 76 11.40 -1.34 -6.21
CA GLU A 76 9.95 -1.08 -6.07
C GLU A 76 9.17 -1.56 -7.30
N TYR A 77 9.77 -1.55 -8.49
CA TYR A 77 9.15 -2.10 -9.70
C TYR A 77 8.85 -3.59 -9.55
N ILE A 78 9.76 -4.37 -8.96
CA ILE A 78 9.56 -5.82 -8.74
C ILE A 78 8.32 -6.07 -7.87
N TYR A 79 8.20 -5.34 -6.78
CA TYR A 79 7.05 -5.48 -5.88
C TYR A 79 5.75 -5.05 -6.55
N ARG A 80 5.81 -3.98 -7.34
CA ARG A 80 4.65 -3.46 -8.08
C ARG A 80 4.13 -4.46 -9.10
N ILE A 81 4.99 -5.08 -9.92
CA ILE A 81 4.55 -6.09 -10.88
C ILE A 81 3.97 -7.32 -10.17
N ILE A 82 4.56 -7.76 -9.07
CA ILE A 82 4.01 -8.86 -8.27
C ILE A 82 2.64 -8.50 -7.67
N MET A 83 2.45 -7.26 -7.19
CA MET A 83 1.16 -6.81 -6.70
C MET A 83 0.10 -6.77 -7.81
N ASN A 84 0.48 -6.35 -9.01
CA ASN A 84 -0.42 -6.31 -10.16
C ASN A 84 -0.84 -7.70 -10.64
N GLU A 85 0.10 -8.66 -10.66
CA GLU A 85 -0.17 -10.03 -11.09
C GLU A 85 -0.84 -10.89 -10.02
N SER A 86 -0.70 -10.53 -8.75
CA SER A 86 -1.26 -11.30 -7.66
C SER A 86 -2.77 -11.10 -7.52
N ILE A 87 -3.53 -12.17 -7.67
CA ILE A 87 -4.98 -12.19 -7.43
C ILE A 87 -5.30 -11.74 -5.98
N GLU A 88 -4.44 -12.07 -5.03
CA GLU A 88 -4.59 -11.69 -3.64
C GLU A 88 -4.56 -10.16 -3.45
N TYR A 89 -3.64 -9.47 -4.13
CA TYR A 89 -3.57 -8.01 -4.07
C TYR A 89 -4.65 -7.34 -4.91
N GLN A 90 -5.03 -7.89 -6.06
CA GLN A 90 -6.18 -7.43 -6.83
C GLN A 90 -7.47 -7.53 -6.00
N PHE A 91 -7.65 -8.62 -5.27
CA PHE A 91 -8.78 -8.79 -4.36
C PHE A 91 -8.71 -7.82 -3.18
N LEU A 92 -7.55 -7.63 -2.54
CA LEU A 92 -7.39 -6.70 -1.43
C LEU A 92 -7.70 -5.26 -1.87
N GLU A 93 -7.21 -4.83 -3.03
CA GLU A 93 -7.53 -3.53 -3.62
C GLU A 93 -9.04 -3.36 -3.83
N ALA A 94 -9.67 -4.38 -4.40
CA ALA A 94 -11.10 -4.33 -4.65
C ALA A 94 -11.92 -4.18 -3.34
N ILE A 95 -11.46 -4.80 -2.25
CA ILE A 95 -12.08 -4.67 -0.92
C ILE A 95 -11.89 -3.27 -0.35
N VAL A 96 -10.65 -2.77 -0.32
CA VAL A 96 -10.35 -1.47 0.31
C VAL A 96 -10.98 -0.30 -0.47
N LEU A 97 -11.21 -0.49 -1.76
CA LEU A 97 -11.92 0.46 -2.62
C LEU A 97 -13.43 0.21 -2.71
N ASN A 98 -13.97 -0.80 -2.00
CA ASN A 98 -15.38 -1.19 -2.06
C ASN A 98 -15.90 -1.43 -3.49
N LYS A 99 -15.08 -2.08 -4.35
CA LYS A 99 -15.43 -2.34 -5.76
C LYS A 99 -16.54 -3.37 -5.94
N TYR A 100 -16.70 -4.30 -4.98
CA TYR A 100 -17.64 -5.43 -5.06
C TYR A 100 -18.62 -5.44 -3.89
N THR A 101 -19.80 -5.97 -4.15
CA THR A 101 -20.89 -6.06 -3.16
C THR A 101 -21.07 -7.48 -2.61
N ASN A 102 -20.67 -8.49 -3.37
CA ASN A 102 -20.88 -9.90 -3.01
C ASN A 102 -19.80 -10.84 -3.56
N TYR A 103 -19.81 -12.10 -3.07
CA TYR A 103 -18.83 -13.13 -3.45
C TYR A 103 -18.92 -13.52 -4.92
N LEU A 104 -20.10 -13.48 -5.53
CA LEU A 104 -20.29 -13.86 -6.93
C LEU A 104 -19.57 -12.89 -7.86
N GLU A 105 -19.77 -11.59 -7.67
CA GLU A 105 -19.06 -10.55 -8.43
C GLU A 105 -17.53 -10.75 -8.37
N VAL A 106 -16.98 -11.04 -7.19
CA VAL A 106 -15.55 -11.27 -7.03
C VAL A 106 -15.09 -12.51 -7.80
N THR A 107 -15.82 -13.62 -7.68
CA THR A 107 -15.41 -14.87 -8.35
C THR A 107 -15.46 -14.74 -9.86
N GLU A 108 -16.45 -14.02 -10.39
CA GLU A 108 -16.58 -13.74 -11.82
C GLU A 108 -15.48 -12.81 -12.32
N GLN A 109 -15.20 -11.72 -11.61
CA GLN A 109 -14.19 -10.72 -12.03
C GLN A 109 -12.75 -11.24 -11.92
N LEU A 110 -12.46 -12.02 -10.88
CA LEU A 110 -11.13 -12.59 -10.67
C LEU A 110 -10.95 -13.98 -11.32
N PHE A 111 -11.98 -14.51 -12.00
CA PHE A 111 -11.97 -15.82 -12.64
C PHE A 111 -11.51 -16.94 -11.70
N ILE A 112 -11.99 -16.94 -10.45
CA ILE A 112 -11.66 -17.92 -9.43
C ILE A 112 -12.89 -18.64 -8.89
N SER A 113 -12.71 -19.86 -8.37
CA SER A 113 -13.78 -20.57 -7.70
C SER A 113 -14.08 -19.98 -6.32
N GLU A 114 -15.31 -20.14 -5.83
CA GLU A 114 -15.70 -19.73 -4.48
C GLU A 114 -14.80 -20.39 -3.40
N SER A 115 -14.43 -21.65 -3.58
CA SER A 115 -13.53 -22.35 -2.66
C SER A 115 -12.13 -21.74 -2.63
N THR A 116 -11.64 -21.22 -3.75
CA THR A 116 -10.37 -20.48 -3.84
C THR A 116 -10.49 -19.14 -3.13
N LEU A 117 -11.58 -18.43 -3.36
CA LEU A 117 -11.85 -17.15 -2.70
C LEU A 117 -11.93 -17.33 -1.17
N ARG A 118 -12.65 -18.32 -0.67
CA ARG A 118 -12.73 -18.60 0.78
C ARG A 118 -11.37 -18.90 1.40
N ARG A 119 -10.50 -19.68 0.72
CA ARG A 119 -9.12 -19.94 1.18
C ARG A 119 -8.27 -18.66 1.17
N MET A 120 -8.41 -17.82 0.16
CA MET A 120 -7.72 -16.54 0.04
C MET A 120 -8.14 -15.57 1.16
N VAL A 121 -9.45 -15.39 1.39
CA VAL A 121 -9.98 -14.58 2.49
C VAL A 121 -9.45 -15.04 3.85
N LYS A 122 -9.44 -16.36 4.10
CA LYS A 122 -8.88 -16.92 5.34
C LYS A 122 -7.39 -16.53 5.51
N ARG A 123 -6.59 -16.65 4.46
CA ARG A 123 -5.15 -16.30 4.48
C ARG A 123 -4.94 -14.82 4.71
N ILE A 124 -5.70 -13.96 4.02
CA ILE A 124 -5.62 -12.51 4.19
C ILE A 124 -6.03 -12.12 5.62
N ASN A 125 -7.11 -12.69 6.15
CA ASN A 125 -7.55 -12.42 7.51
C ASN A 125 -6.49 -12.79 8.56
N LEU A 126 -5.74 -13.89 8.38
CA LEU A 126 -4.61 -14.22 9.25
C LEU A 126 -3.50 -13.16 9.23
N SER A 127 -3.27 -12.53 8.09
CA SER A 127 -2.28 -11.44 7.97
C SER A 127 -2.80 -10.10 8.53
N LEU A 128 -4.11 -9.88 8.49
CA LEU A 128 -4.76 -8.68 9.01
C LEU A 128 -5.00 -8.72 10.52
N GLU A 129 -4.98 -9.91 11.12
CA GLU A 129 -5.31 -10.12 12.54
C GLU A 129 -4.39 -9.34 13.48
N GLN A 130 -3.11 -9.21 13.16
CA GLN A 130 -2.16 -8.40 13.92
C GLN A 130 -2.51 -6.91 13.99
N TYR A 131 -3.31 -6.42 13.05
CA TYR A 131 -3.80 -5.04 13.00
C TYR A 131 -5.23 -4.92 13.50
N HIS A 132 -5.82 -6.00 14.04
CA HIS A 132 -7.23 -6.06 14.43
C HIS A 132 -8.19 -5.73 13.28
N LEU A 133 -7.76 -5.97 12.02
CA LEU A 133 -8.56 -5.81 10.83
C LEU A 133 -9.04 -7.18 10.33
N ARG A 134 -10.23 -7.22 9.75
CA ARG A 134 -10.81 -8.47 9.23
C ARG A 134 -11.79 -8.22 8.10
N ILE A 135 -11.73 -9.08 7.08
CA ILE A 135 -12.75 -9.15 6.03
C ILE A 135 -13.92 -9.97 6.56
N ARG A 136 -15.13 -9.37 6.59
CA ARG A 136 -16.37 -10.01 7.07
C ARG A 136 -17.53 -9.80 6.09
N GLY A 137 -18.54 -10.68 6.19
CA GLY A 137 -19.86 -10.54 5.55
C GLY A 137 -19.77 -10.31 4.04
N LEU A 138 -20.32 -9.21 3.60
CA LEU A 138 -20.38 -8.77 2.19
C LEU A 138 -19.03 -8.30 1.64
N ILE A 139 -17.93 -8.95 2.00
CA ILE A 139 -16.58 -8.64 1.49
C ILE A 139 -16.18 -7.20 1.85
N ARG A 140 -16.38 -6.81 3.09
CA ARG A 140 -15.94 -5.52 3.63
C ARG A 140 -14.83 -5.69 4.66
N LEU A 141 -13.86 -4.80 4.60
CA LEU A 141 -12.85 -4.70 5.64
C LEU A 141 -13.45 -4.02 6.87
N THR A 142 -13.33 -4.67 8.02
CA THR A 142 -13.85 -4.19 9.31
C THR A 142 -12.73 -4.03 10.31
N GLY A 143 -12.83 -3.02 11.18
CA GLY A 143 -11.85 -2.68 12.19
C GLY A 143 -11.74 -1.18 12.38
N ASN A 144 -10.59 -0.70 12.85
CA ASN A 144 -10.34 0.71 13.01
C ASN A 144 -10.30 1.43 11.65
N THR A 145 -11.15 2.44 11.47
CA THR A 145 -11.30 3.18 10.21
C THR A 145 -10.01 3.86 9.77
N GLN A 146 -9.25 4.44 10.70
CA GLN A 146 -7.97 5.09 10.37
C GLN A 146 -6.93 4.09 9.86
N LEU A 147 -6.89 2.88 10.45
CA LEU A 147 -6.01 1.80 9.96
C LEU A 147 -6.44 1.28 8.59
N ILE A 148 -7.74 1.22 8.33
CA ILE A 148 -8.26 0.84 6.99
C ILE A 148 -7.86 1.89 5.96
N GLU A 149 -7.98 3.19 6.27
CA GLU A 149 -7.54 4.28 5.40
C GLU A 149 -6.04 4.23 5.13
N LYS A 150 -5.23 4.07 6.18
CA LYS A 150 -3.76 3.91 6.05
C LYS A 150 -3.40 2.71 5.19
N LEU A 151 -4.03 1.56 5.43
CA LEU A 151 -3.82 0.35 4.62
C LEU A 151 -4.16 0.60 3.14
N THR A 152 -5.27 1.28 2.89
CA THR A 152 -5.72 1.59 1.53
C THR A 152 -4.71 2.48 0.81
N ILE A 153 -4.30 3.58 1.45
CA ILE A 153 -3.34 4.51 0.85
C ILE A 153 -1.99 3.84 0.62
N GLN A 154 -1.49 3.07 1.59
CA GLN A 154 -0.23 2.34 1.45
C GLN A 154 -0.29 1.33 0.31
N LEU A 155 -1.39 0.59 0.17
CA LEU A 155 -1.61 -0.35 -0.94
C LEU A 155 -1.58 0.35 -2.29
N LEU A 156 -2.27 1.48 -2.42
CA LEU A 156 -2.33 2.23 -3.68
C LEU A 156 -0.95 2.81 -4.05
N LEU A 157 -0.22 3.37 -3.08
CA LEU A 157 1.11 3.95 -3.31
C LEU A 157 2.18 2.91 -3.67
N GLU A 158 2.09 1.70 -3.11
CA GLU A 158 3.00 0.62 -3.49
C GLU A 158 2.67 0.01 -4.86
N LYS A 159 1.38 0.00 -5.21
CA LYS A 159 0.91 -0.61 -6.45
C LYS A 159 1.01 0.32 -7.66
N TYR A 160 0.80 1.63 -7.49
CA TYR A 160 0.69 2.60 -8.57
C TYR A 160 1.77 3.69 -8.49
N VAL A 161 2.28 4.11 -9.63
CA VAL A 161 3.26 5.21 -9.72
C VAL A 161 2.56 6.56 -9.62
N CYS A 162 1.42 6.67 -10.30
CA CYS A 162 0.66 7.91 -10.39
C CYS A 162 -0.84 7.66 -10.24
N LEU A 163 -1.58 8.74 -10.04
CA LEU A 163 -3.02 8.71 -9.81
C LEU A 163 -3.78 8.12 -10.99
N GLU A 164 -3.32 8.41 -12.20
CA GLU A 164 -3.94 8.01 -13.47
C GLU A 164 -3.93 6.50 -13.70
N GLU A 165 -3.01 5.79 -13.07
CA GLU A 165 -2.99 4.32 -13.10
C GLU A 165 -4.06 3.70 -12.19
N ALA A 166 -4.40 4.40 -11.09
CA ALA A 166 -5.34 3.91 -10.07
C ALA A 166 -6.78 4.34 -10.31
N PHE A 167 -6.99 5.55 -10.87
CA PHE A 167 -8.29 6.19 -10.98
C PHE A 167 -8.52 6.76 -12.38
N ASN A 168 -9.80 6.91 -12.76
CA ASN A 168 -10.16 7.54 -14.02
C ASN A 168 -9.84 9.05 -14.03
N GLU A 169 -9.80 9.64 -15.23
CA GLU A 169 -9.42 11.03 -15.43
C GLU A 169 -10.30 12.02 -14.63
N GLU A 170 -11.60 11.77 -14.54
CA GLU A 170 -12.55 12.63 -13.79
C GLU A 170 -12.16 12.72 -12.31
N ILE A 171 -11.84 11.58 -11.67
CA ILE A 171 -11.41 11.54 -10.26
C ILE A 171 -10.05 12.22 -10.10
N CYS A 172 -9.13 11.98 -11.02
CA CYS A 172 -7.81 12.60 -10.98
C CYS A 172 -7.88 14.13 -11.07
N GLN A 173 -8.66 14.65 -12.02
CA GLN A 173 -8.87 16.08 -12.19
C GLN A 173 -9.55 16.71 -10.98
N LYS A 174 -10.62 16.09 -10.48
CA LYS A 174 -11.33 16.55 -9.28
C LYS A 174 -10.44 16.57 -8.06
N SER A 175 -9.62 15.54 -7.88
CA SER A 175 -8.67 15.45 -6.76
C SER A 175 -7.67 16.60 -6.76
N ARG A 176 -7.08 16.91 -7.91
CA ARG A 176 -6.17 18.05 -8.06
C ARG A 176 -6.85 19.39 -7.84
N GLN A 177 -8.08 19.55 -8.32
CA GLN A 177 -8.86 20.77 -8.10
C GLN A 177 -9.16 20.99 -6.62
N LEU A 178 -9.64 19.97 -5.90
CA LEU A 178 -9.92 20.06 -4.47
C LEU A 178 -8.65 20.32 -3.66
N TYR A 179 -7.54 19.66 -4.00
CA TYR A 179 -6.25 19.88 -3.38
C TYR A 179 -5.80 21.34 -3.50
N LEU A 180 -5.81 21.91 -4.71
CA LEU A 180 -5.43 23.30 -4.96
C LEU A 180 -6.36 24.28 -4.25
N LYS A 181 -7.68 24.02 -4.29
CA LYS A 181 -8.69 24.85 -3.63
C LYS A 181 -8.49 24.88 -2.10
N TYR A 182 -8.20 23.72 -1.50
CA TYR A 182 -7.93 23.62 -0.06
C TYR A 182 -6.68 24.40 0.34
N ILE A 183 -5.57 24.25 -0.40
CA ILE A 183 -4.32 24.96 -0.14
C ILE A 183 -4.51 26.45 -0.24
N THR A 184 -5.21 26.92 -1.28
CA THR A 184 -5.42 28.35 -1.51
C THR A 184 -6.31 28.97 -0.44
N ASN A 185 -7.41 28.31 -0.08
CA ASN A 185 -8.36 28.82 0.90
C ASN A 185 -7.79 28.90 2.32
N ASN A 186 -6.87 28.00 2.67
CA ASN A 186 -6.29 27.91 4.02
C ASN A 186 -4.87 28.52 4.11
N GLN A 187 -4.40 29.17 3.05
CA GLN A 187 -3.07 29.82 3.00
C GLN A 187 -1.90 28.85 3.35
N LEU A 188 -2.04 27.57 2.95
CA LEU A 188 -1.08 26.51 3.27
C LEU A 188 0.09 26.39 2.29
N GLN A 189 0.29 27.38 1.40
CA GLN A 189 1.29 27.32 0.32
C GLN A 189 2.70 27.08 0.85
N ASP A 190 3.05 27.70 1.98
CA ASP A 190 4.39 27.57 2.57
C ASP A 190 4.60 26.23 3.25
N ILE A 191 3.56 25.65 3.86
CA ILE A 191 3.59 24.29 4.43
C ILE A 191 3.78 23.28 3.31
N ILE A 192 2.98 23.41 2.26
CA ILE A 192 3.01 22.52 1.11
C ILE A 192 4.36 22.56 0.36
N ARG A 193 4.99 23.74 0.21
CA ARG A 193 6.33 23.85 -0.42
C ARG A 193 7.41 23.09 0.35
N LYS A 194 7.25 22.94 1.66
CA LYS A 194 8.18 22.20 2.52
C LYS A 194 7.84 20.71 2.63
N LEU A 195 6.65 20.31 2.14
CA LEU A 195 6.20 18.93 2.22
C LEU A 195 7.02 18.03 1.29
N GLU A 196 7.46 16.90 1.78
CA GLU A 196 8.15 15.89 0.98
C GLU A 196 7.26 15.37 -0.16
N HIS A 197 7.86 15.05 -1.31
CA HIS A 197 7.13 14.53 -2.48
C HIS A 197 6.23 13.32 -2.15
N ARG A 198 6.70 12.45 -1.26
CA ARG A 198 5.93 11.28 -0.79
C ARG A 198 4.63 11.69 -0.09
N LYS A 199 4.68 12.68 0.79
CA LYS A 199 3.50 13.19 1.52
C LYS A 199 2.51 13.88 0.56
N HIS A 200 2.98 14.55 -0.47
CA HIS A 200 2.14 15.09 -1.56
C HIS A 200 1.35 13.99 -2.26
N ASN A 201 2.04 12.92 -2.65
CA ASN A 201 1.40 11.78 -3.30
C ASN A 201 0.40 11.11 -2.36
N GLN A 202 0.76 10.91 -1.10
CA GLN A 202 -0.15 10.35 -0.09
C GLN A 202 -1.45 11.16 0.00
N LEU A 203 -1.34 12.49 0.05
CA LEU A 203 -2.50 13.37 0.14
C LEU A 203 -3.37 13.32 -1.12
N LEU A 204 -2.75 13.34 -2.31
CA LEU A 204 -3.49 13.23 -3.57
C LEU A 204 -4.21 11.89 -3.70
N PHE A 205 -3.55 10.78 -3.39
CA PHE A 205 -4.18 9.45 -3.38
C PHE A 205 -5.30 9.36 -2.35
N TYR A 206 -5.13 9.98 -1.18
CA TYR A 206 -6.18 10.03 -0.16
C TYR A 206 -7.43 10.76 -0.65
N ILE A 207 -7.25 11.95 -1.25
CA ILE A 207 -8.35 12.73 -1.83
C ILE A 207 -9.07 11.92 -2.92
N ALA A 208 -8.31 11.31 -3.83
CA ALA A 208 -8.87 10.50 -4.92
C ALA A 208 -9.64 9.28 -4.40
N MET A 209 -9.09 8.58 -3.40
CA MET A 209 -9.76 7.47 -2.74
C MET A 209 -11.09 7.90 -2.13
N LYS A 210 -11.12 9.04 -1.42
CA LYS A 210 -12.36 9.56 -0.81
C LYS A 210 -13.41 9.93 -1.86
N ILE A 211 -13.01 10.59 -2.94
CA ILE A 211 -13.91 10.90 -4.07
C ILE A 211 -14.47 9.61 -4.68
N TYR A 212 -13.60 8.63 -4.90
CA TYR A 212 -13.99 7.33 -5.45
C TYR A 212 -15.00 6.61 -4.56
N GLN A 213 -14.77 6.58 -3.24
CA GLN A 213 -15.67 5.97 -2.27
C GLN A 213 -17.04 6.67 -2.28
N VAL A 214 -17.06 8.01 -2.24
CA VAL A 214 -18.31 8.80 -2.31
C VAL A 214 -19.11 8.44 -3.57
N LYS A 215 -18.46 8.39 -4.74
CA LYS A 215 -19.12 8.04 -6.00
C LYS A 215 -19.71 6.62 -5.99
N ASN A 216 -18.95 5.65 -5.50
CA ASN A 216 -19.40 4.26 -5.49
C ASN A 216 -20.54 4.04 -4.49
N GLU A 217 -20.50 4.69 -3.33
CA GLU A 217 -21.59 4.60 -2.37
C GLU A 217 -22.88 5.25 -2.90
N LYS A 218 -22.79 6.38 -3.61
CA LYS A 218 -23.96 6.97 -4.30
C LYS A 218 -24.57 5.99 -5.31
N GLN A 219 -23.76 5.39 -6.17
CA GLN A 219 -24.21 4.41 -7.15
C GLN A 219 -24.82 3.15 -6.51
N PHE A 220 -24.26 2.71 -5.37
CA PHE A 220 -24.80 1.58 -4.62
C PHE A 220 -26.18 1.89 -4.04
N ILE A 221 -26.35 3.07 -3.45
CA ILE A 221 -27.58 3.55 -2.87
C ILE A 221 -28.68 3.69 -3.95
N GLU A 222 -28.35 4.27 -5.11
CA GLU A 222 -29.27 4.41 -6.24
C GLU A 222 -29.74 3.05 -6.77
N LYS A 223 -28.83 2.06 -6.86
CA LYS A 223 -29.18 0.70 -7.27
C LYS A 223 -30.08 -0.01 -6.24
N GLU A 224 -29.80 0.18 -4.94
CA GLU A 224 -30.62 -0.43 -3.88
C GLU A 224 -31.96 0.27 -3.68
N GLN A 225 -32.06 1.58 -3.88
CA GLN A 225 -33.35 2.29 -3.87
C GLN A 225 -34.30 1.78 -4.97
N ASN A 226 -33.77 1.31 -6.08
CA ASN A 226 -34.55 0.66 -7.13
C ASN A 226 -34.96 -0.79 -6.80
N ASN A 227 -34.32 -1.42 -5.78
CA ASN A 227 -34.59 -2.81 -5.37
C ASN A 227 -35.27 -2.93 -3.98
N LEU A 228 -35.91 -1.89 -3.48
CA LEU A 228 -36.38 -1.71 -2.12
C LEU A 228 -37.20 -2.85 -1.52
N LEU A 229 -36.72 -3.35 -0.36
CA LEU A 229 -37.64 -3.55 0.80
C LEU A 229 -37.00 -3.81 2.17
N CYS A 230 -35.74 -3.68 2.45
CA CYS A 230 -35.22 -3.77 3.82
C CYS A 230 -33.83 -3.18 3.98
N LEU A 231 -33.72 -1.95 4.41
CA LEU A 231 -32.46 -1.39 4.93
C LEU A 231 -32.58 -0.99 6.38
N GLU A 232 -31.71 -1.56 7.22
CA GLU A 232 -31.60 -1.26 8.65
C GLU A 232 -31.21 0.21 8.89
N SER A 233 -31.63 0.75 10.02
CA SER A 233 -31.56 2.17 10.39
C SER A 233 -30.15 2.82 10.34
N ASN A 234 -29.08 2.05 10.42
CA ASN A 234 -27.70 2.54 10.38
C ASN A 234 -27.21 2.94 8.98
N VAL A 235 -27.83 2.40 7.91
CA VAL A 235 -27.52 2.77 6.52
C VAL A 235 -28.18 4.11 6.18
N LYS A 236 -29.34 4.43 6.79
CA LYS A 236 -30.05 5.69 6.53
C LYS A 236 -29.33 6.95 7.04
N GLN A 237 -28.56 6.87 8.11
CA GLN A 237 -27.78 8.02 8.62
C GLN A 237 -26.60 8.36 7.72
N ASN A 238 -25.92 7.36 7.18
CA ASN A 238 -24.81 7.57 6.24
C ASN A 238 -25.32 8.04 4.87
N THR A 239 -26.48 7.53 4.40
CA THR A 239 -27.09 7.93 3.13
C THR A 239 -27.40 9.41 3.01
N SER A 240 -27.89 10.02 4.10
CA SER A 240 -28.22 11.47 4.09
C SER A 240 -26.96 12.34 4.01
N LEU A 241 -25.86 11.91 4.60
CA LEU A 241 -24.56 12.60 4.54
C LEU A 241 -23.99 12.59 3.11
N TRP A 242 -24.06 11.46 2.43
CA TRP A 242 -23.51 11.29 1.09
C TRP A 242 -24.28 12.05 0.01
N LEU A 243 -25.60 12.18 0.16
CA LEU A 243 -26.43 12.95 -0.75
C LEU A 243 -26.22 14.47 -0.62
N SER A 244 -25.73 14.95 0.54
CA SER A 244 -25.44 16.37 0.77
C SER A 244 -24.06 16.82 0.27
N LEU A 245 -23.15 15.90 -0.12
CA LEU A 245 -21.80 16.22 -0.58
C LEU A 245 -21.73 16.59 -2.08
N GLU A 246 -22.71 17.38 -2.58
CA GLU A 246 -22.70 17.84 -3.98
C GLU A 246 -21.82 19.07 -4.19
N GLU A 247 -21.68 19.90 -3.17
CA GLU A 247 -20.84 21.09 -3.24
C GLU A 247 -19.37 20.80 -2.86
N ASP A 248 -18.45 21.46 -3.55
CA ASP A 248 -17.02 21.33 -3.30
C ASP A 248 -16.62 21.66 -1.86
N GLN A 249 -17.35 22.56 -1.19
CA GLN A 249 -17.05 22.97 0.18
C GLN A 249 -17.32 21.85 1.19
N ASP A 250 -18.43 21.13 1.05
CA ASP A 250 -18.76 20.01 1.92
C ASP A 250 -17.80 18.84 1.70
N LEU A 251 -17.41 18.59 0.46
CA LEU A 251 -16.43 17.57 0.13
C LEU A 251 -15.04 17.90 0.67
N ILE A 252 -14.63 19.17 0.57
CA ILE A 252 -13.37 19.66 1.17
C ILE A 252 -13.40 19.43 2.67
N LYS A 253 -14.46 19.87 3.36
CA LYS A 253 -14.61 19.69 4.79
C LYS A 253 -14.54 18.21 5.19
N TYR A 254 -15.30 17.36 4.50
CA TYR A 254 -15.33 15.91 4.74
C TYR A 254 -13.95 15.25 4.58
N ILE A 255 -13.18 15.64 3.56
CA ILE A 255 -11.87 15.03 3.25
C ILE A 255 -10.77 15.57 4.17
N PHE A 256 -10.70 16.89 4.32
CA PHE A 256 -9.54 17.54 4.92
C PHE A 256 -9.63 17.73 6.44
N GLU A 257 -10.80 17.58 7.05
CA GLU A 257 -10.94 17.55 8.52
C GLU A 257 -10.61 16.18 9.12
N GLN A 258 -10.21 15.20 8.29
CA GLN A 258 -9.84 13.88 8.79
C GLN A 258 -8.49 13.87 9.51
N PRO A 259 -8.34 13.11 10.61
CA PRO A 259 -7.10 13.01 11.38
C PRO A 259 -5.89 12.61 10.52
N PHE A 260 -6.10 11.80 9.49
CA PHE A 260 -5.07 11.40 8.55
C PHE A 260 -4.45 12.61 7.83
N VAL A 261 -5.28 13.52 7.32
CA VAL A 261 -4.80 14.74 6.61
C VAL A 261 -4.12 15.70 7.57
N CYS A 262 -4.70 15.89 8.77
CA CYS A 262 -4.11 16.74 9.81
C CYS A 262 -2.70 16.25 10.18
N SER A 263 -2.50 14.93 10.30
CA SER A 263 -1.20 14.34 10.59
C SER A 263 -0.20 14.47 9.43
N LEU A 264 -0.66 14.37 8.19
CA LEU A 264 0.21 14.57 7.01
C LEU A 264 0.72 16.00 6.87
N LEU A 265 -0.12 16.97 7.21
CA LEU A 265 0.18 18.40 7.06
C LEU A 265 0.85 19.01 8.29
N ASP A 266 1.14 18.22 9.33
CA ASP A 266 1.70 18.68 10.63
C ASP A 266 0.91 19.84 11.27
N ILE A 267 -0.40 19.93 10.99
CA ILE A 267 -1.24 21.07 11.44
C ILE A 267 -1.49 21.07 12.97
N GLN A 268 -1.23 19.96 13.66
CA GLN A 268 -1.47 19.80 15.09
C GLN A 268 -0.26 19.36 15.92
N ASN A 269 0.93 19.26 15.34
CA ASN A 269 2.08 18.79 16.11
C ASN A 269 2.72 19.91 16.90
N ASN A 270 2.25 20.08 18.16
CA ASN A 270 3.07 20.65 19.20
C ASN A 270 4.29 19.72 19.41
N SER A 271 5.47 20.30 19.47
CA SER A 271 6.77 19.64 19.68
C SER A 271 6.87 18.79 20.96
N ASP A 272 5.78 18.66 21.73
CA ASP A 272 5.75 17.98 23.02
C ASP A 272 5.50 16.46 22.94
N ASP A 273 5.02 15.96 21.80
CA ASP A 273 4.70 14.52 21.65
C ASP A 273 5.98 13.64 21.57
N TYR A 274 7.11 14.23 21.16
CA TYR A 274 8.43 13.58 21.13
C TYR A 274 8.88 13.10 22.52
N GLN A 275 8.61 13.90 23.57
CA GLN A 275 8.98 13.56 24.96
C GLN A 275 8.14 12.45 25.58
N GLN A 276 6.99 12.11 24.97
CA GLN A 276 6.09 11.09 25.47
C GLN A 276 6.49 9.65 25.11
N LYS A 277 7.53 9.45 24.27
CA LYS A 277 8.00 8.13 23.83
C LYS A 277 9.48 7.85 24.17
N PRO A 278 9.84 7.82 25.46
CA PRO A 278 11.24 7.72 25.88
C PRO A 278 11.93 6.43 25.42
N TYR A 279 11.20 5.35 25.19
CA TYR A 279 11.73 4.09 24.71
C TYR A 279 12.18 4.18 23.23
N LEU A 280 11.32 4.71 22.37
CA LEU A 280 11.62 4.88 20.94
C LEU A 280 12.77 5.88 20.74
N THR A 281 12.75 6.99 21.47
CA THR A 281 13.84 7.97 21.46
C THR A 281 15.17 7.31 21.76
N LYS A 282 15.23 6.49 22.83
CA LYS A 282 16.44 5.79 23.21
C LYS A 282 16.90 4.77 22.16
N MET A 283 15.96 4.06 21.50
CA MET A 283 16.31 3.13 20.43
C MET A 283 16.90 3.85 19.21
N VAL A 284 16.33 4.98 18.83
CA VAL A 284 16.82 5.78 17.70
C VAL A 284 18.20 6.39 18.03
N GLU A 285 18.42 6.85 19.26
CA GLU A 285 19.73 7.33 19.71
C GLU A 285 20.80 6.23 19.62
N ILE A 286 20.50 5.01 20.06
CA ILE A 286 21.40 3.85 19.95
C ILE A 286 21.71 3.55 18.47
N LEU A 287 20.71 3.62 17.60
CA LEU A 287 20.89 3.41 16.16
C LEU A 287 21.81 4.49 15.57
N LEU A 288 21.61 5.75 15.92
CA LEU A 288 22.45 6.86 15.46
C LEU A 288 23.90 6.71 15.96
N ASP A 289 24.10 6.35 17.24
CA ASP A 289 25.44 6.07 17.80
C ASP A 289 26.14 4.95 17.02
N TYR A 290 25.41 3.88 16.69
CA TYR A 290 25.95 2.78 15.90
C TYR A 290 26.36 3.23 14.49
N LEU A 291 25.51 4.03 13.81
CA LEU A 291 25.80 4.52 12.47
C LEU A 291 26.97 5.50 12.45
N GLU A 292 27.06 6.40 13.44
CA GLU A 292 28.21 7.32 13.60
C GLU A 292 29.53 6.56 13.77
N ILE A 293 29.54 5.54 14.60
CA ILE A 293 30.73 4.70 14.83
C ILE A 293 31.09 3.91 13.58
N LYS A 294 30.11 3.25 12.96
CA LYS A 294 30.34 2.35 11.81
C LYS A 294 30.83 3.10 10.57
N TYR A 295 30.25 4.26 10.30
CA TYR A 295 30.54 5.03 9.09
C TYR A 295 31.48 6.22 9.32
N GLN A 296 31.93 6.43 10.56
CA GLN A 296 32.80 7.53 10.97
C GLN A 296 32.25 8.92 10.57
N ILE A 297 30.93 9.06 10.64
CA ILE A 297 30.20 10.31 10.36
C ILE A 297 29.70 10.88 11.68
N LYS A 298 29.44 12.19 11.72
CA LYS A 298 28.83 12.88 12.85
C LYS A 298 27.50 13.46 12.43
N CYS A 299 26.43 13.10 13.12
CA CYS A 299 25.11 13.64 12.88
C CYS A 299 24.94 14.98 13.59
N GLU A 300 24.98 16.10 12.86
CA GLU A 300 24.90 17.44 13.44
C GLU A 300 23.51 17.78 13.98
N GLU A 301 22.44 17.24 13.38
CA GLU A 301 21.04 17.51 13.75
C GLU A 301 20.36 16.28 14.38
N ARG A 302 21.00 15.65 15.35
CA ARG A 302 20.51 14.40 15.97
C ARG A 302 19.09 14.48 16.49
N GLN A 303 18.71 15.59 17.12
CA GLN A 303 17.37 15.75 17.67
C GLN A 303 16.31 15.83 16.57
N GLU A 304 16.59 16.51 15.48
CA GLU A 304 15.68 16.59 14.32
C GLU A 304 15.57 15.24 13.60
N ILE A 305 16.71 14.52 13.47
CA ILE A 305 16.73 13.17 12.89
C ILE A 305 15.94 12.21 13.78
N CYS A 306 16.15 12.23 15.11
CA CYS A 306 15.39 11.44 16.07
C CYS A 306 13.89 11.77 15.97
N TYR A 307 13.53 13.05 15.93
CA TYR A 307 12.13 13.49 15.77
C TYR A 307 11.50 12.96 14.48
N LYS A 308 12.18 13.08 13.34
CA LYS A 308 11.72 12.55 12.06
C LYS A 308 11.55 11.03 12.09
N ILE A 309 12.55 10.29 12.58
CA ILE A 309 12.49 8.82 12.65
C ILE A 309 11.37 8.36 13.58
N ILE A 310 11.15 9.01 14.72
CA ILE A 310 10.12 8.62 15.68
C ILE A 310 8.73 8.95 15.12
N ASN A 311 8.54 10.11 14.50
CA ASN A 311 7.26 10.48 13.91
C ASN A 311 6.95 9.69 12.65
N ASP A 312 7.94 9.43 11.80
CA ASP A 312 7.81 8.49 10.70
C ASP A 312 7.62 7.05 11.21
N GLY A 313 8.25 6.70 12.35
CA GLY A 313 8.10 5.44 13.05
C GLY A 313 6.70 5.21 13.63
N ASP A 314 6.01 6.24 14.12
CA ASP A 314 4.60 6.15 14.53
C ASP A 314 3.67 5.80 13.37
N TYR A 315 4.01 6.26 12.18
CA TYR A 315 3.40 5.75 10.95
C TYR A 315 3.74 4.28 10.70
N MET A 316 4.90 3.82 11.14
CA MET A 316 5.40 2.44 10.95
C MET A 316 4.91 1.46 12.01
N GLU A 317 4.66 1.89 13.26
CA GLU A 317 4.20 0.97 14.32
C GLU A 317 2.86 0.29 14.01
N ASN A 318 2.06 0.85 13.09
CA ASN A 318 0.72 0.33 12.78
C ASN A 318 0.55 -0.33 11.42
N LEU A 319 1.43 -0.08 10.45
CA LEU A 319 1.40 -0.74 9.13
C LEU A 319 2.80 -0.72 8.53
N SER A 320 3.58 -1.77 8.79
CA SER A 320 4.72 -2.10 7.95
C SER A 320 4.27 -2.14 6.50
N PHE A 321 5.13 -1.75 5.56
CA PHE A 321 4.86 -1.81 4.13
C PHE A 321 4.09 -3.09 3.76
N ILE A 322 3.16 -2.98 2.85
CA ILE A 322 2.28 -4.09 2.50
C ILE A 322 3.09 -5.24 1.91
N LEU A 323 4.04 -4.94 1.06
CA LEU A 323 4.90 -5.93 0.44
C LEU A 323 6.38 -5.58 0.57
N TYR A 324 6.75 -4.33 0.34
CA TYR A 324 8.13 -3.86 0.31
C TYR A 324 8.50 -3.13 1.59
N ASP A 325 9.16 -3.81 2.51
CA ASP A 325 9.65 -3.26 3.78
C ASP A 325 11.19 -3.19 3.78
N LYS A 326 11.71 -2.19 3.07
CA LYS A 326 13.15 -1.91 2.98
C LYS A 326 13.77 -1.60 4.35
N HIS A 327 13.03 -0.88 5.20
CA HIS A 327 13.51 -0.52 6.53
C HIS A 327 13.54 -1.71 7.48
N HIS A 328 12.54 -2.59 7.40
CA HIS A 328 12.51 -3.78 8.24
C HIS A 328 13.60 -4.80 7.86
N GLN A 329 13.88 -4.95 6.57
CA GLN A 329 15.02 -5.77 6.11
C GLN A 329 16.35 -5.18 6.55
N PHE A 330 16.55 -3.87 6.42
CA PHE A 330 17.73 -3.16 6.86
C PHE A 330 17.91 -3.28 8.38
N LEU A 331 16.85 -3.07 9.18
CA LEU A 331 16.89 -3.22 10.63
C LEU A 331 17.15 -4.67 11.06
N LYS A 332 16.59 -5.67 10.37
CA LYS A 332 16.90 -7.09 10.66
C LYS A 332 18.34 -7.48 10.38
N GLN A 333 19.01 -6.81 9.43
CA GLN A 333 20.43 -7.03 9.15
C GLN A 333 21.35 -6.34 10.16
N ILE A 334 20.88 -5.29 10.81
CA ILE A 334 21.67 -4.46 11.73
C ILE A 334 21.41 -4.82 13.20
N LEU A 335 20.19 -5.21 13.54
CA LEU A 335 19.82 -5.62 14.91
C LEU A 335 19.88 -7.14 14.99
N PRO A 336 20.78 -7.70 15.82
CA PRO A 336 20.91 -9.14 16.02
C PRO A 336 19.67 -9.77 16.66
#